data_8942811222a0e7213cf2108773c3b6e0
#
_entry.id   8942811222a0e7213cf2108773c3b6e0
#
_cell.length_a   1.000
_cell.length_b   1.000
_cell.length_c   1.000
_cell.angle_alpha   90.00
_cell.angle_beta   90.00
_cell.angle_gamma   90.00
#
_symmetry.space_group_name_H-M   'P 1'
#
loop_
_entity.id
_entity.type
_entity.pdbx_description
1 polymer ?
#
loop_
_entity_poly.entity_id
_entity_poly.type
_entity_poly.pdbx_seq_one_letter_code
_entity_poly.pdbx_strand_id
1 'polypeptide(L)'
;MSQPSPADASPVRDITLDADGIPLSGLLAEARHGPPRAVVVAVHGGGMSAGYFHSQVRPGLSLLTLGADLGYTVLAIDRPGYGSSAAWLPRGQTLADQAATFHDALESFAATHDTGAGLFVVAHSNGGKLALAAAAEERGGTLLGLDISGLGCRLAVRRDQLPGLNGHGDWRRHWGSLRLYPPDAFRQGRHLISPVPELEAQEGPSWPRMYPDIARRVRTPVRFTFAEQEQWWRFDDEAVAALREPLAAPKVLVDHQPDAGHNLSLGWAARTYHLKALGFLEDCLLARDAAPAHPRLRQREPIAAS
;
A
#
# COMPACT_ATOMS: atom_id res chain seq x y z
N MET A 1 0.78 -33.67 -8.53
CA MET A 1 1.42 -32.35 -8.70
C MET A 1 2.37 -32.18 -7.53
N SER A 2 3.69 -32.23 -7.81
CA SER A 2 4.74 -32.07 -6.79
C SER A 2 4.71 -30.63 -6.26
N GLN A 3 4.73 -30.49 -4.95
CA GLN A 3 4.92 -29.17 -4.34
C GLN A 3 6.33 -28.65 -4.69
N PRO A 4 6.49 -27.37 -5.07
CA PRO A 4 7.82 -26.81 -5.32
C PRO A 4 8.68 -26.91 -4.05
N SER A 5 9.95 -27.26 -4.24
CA SER A 5 10.92 -27.35 -3.14
C SER A 5 11.11 -25.99 -2.46
N PRO A 6 11.38 -25.93 -1.15
CA PRO A 6 11.70 -24.67 -0.45
C PRO A 6 12.90 -23.90 -1.02
N ALA A 7 13.76 -24.57 -1.80
CA ALA A 7 14.92 -23.97 -2.48
C ALA A 7 14.58 -23.08 -3.67
N ASP A 8 13.32 -23.10 -4.13
CA ASP A 8 12.85 -22.34 -5.32
C ASP A 8 12.15 -21.01 -5.00
N ALA A 9 12.05 -20.59 -3.73
CA ALA A 9 11.44 -19.31 -3.40
C ALA A 9 12.40 -18.16 -3.71
N SER A 10 11.94 -17.14 -4.46
CA SER A 10 12.70 -15.90 -4.61
C SER A 10 13.02 -15.35 -3.22
N PRO A 11 14.30 -15.16 -2.84
CA PRO A 11 14.64 -14.73 -1.51
C PRO A 11 14.10 -13.32 -1.28
N VAL A 12 13.32 -13.15 -0.20
CA VAL A 12 13.00 -11.81 0.29
C VAL A 12 14.22 -11.27 0.99
N ARG A 13 14.68 -10.09 0.59
CA ARG A 13 15.86 -9.44 1.15
C ARG A 13 15.55 -8.05 1.66
N ASP A 14 16.34 -7.58 2.58
CA ASP A 14 16.31 -6.19 3.02
C ASP A 14 16.76 -5.26 1.89
N ILE A 15 16.16 -4.08 1.83
CA ILE A 15 16.54 -2.99 0.95
C ILE A 15 16.49 -1.66 1.72
N THR A 16 17.32 -0.73 1.32
CA THR A 16 17.24 0.67 1.77
C THR A 16 17.18 1.56 0.54
N LEU A 17 16.18 2.42 0.48
CA LEU A 17 15.99 3.42 -0.56
C LEU A 17 16.49 4.76 -0.03
N ASP A 18 17.08 5.55 -0.90
CA ASP A 18 17.41 6.94 -0.62
C ASP A 18 16.27 7.83 -1.11
N ALA A 19 15.66 8.57 -0.20
CA ALA A 19 14.62 9.54 -0.49
C ALA A 19 15.16 10.95 -0.19
N ASP A 20 15.95 11.50 -1.10
CA ASP A 20 16.63 12.79 -0.97
C ASP A 20 17.41 12.92 0.35
N GLY A 21 18.27 11.92 0.63
CA GLY A 21 19.09 11.83 1.85
C GLY A 21 18.36 11.21 3.06
N ILE A 22 17.09 10.86 2.97
CA ILE A 22 16.35 10.16 4.02
C ILE A 22 16.31 8.65 3.69
N PRO A 23 16.94 7.78 4.49
CA PRO A 23 16.93 6.34 4.23
C PRO A 23 15.58 5.72 4.58
N LEU A 24 14.90 5.06 3.64
CA LEU A 24 13.73 4.24 3.89
C LEU A 24 14.11 2.76 3.80
N SER A 25 13.99 2.03 4.89
CA SER A 25 14.14 0.58 4.92
C SER A 25 12.94 -0.12 4.31
N GLY A 26 13.14 -1.36 3.88
CA GLY A 26 12.07 -2.17 3.33
C GLY A 26 12.51 -3.60 3.05
N LEU A 27 11.59 -4.34 2.43
CA LEU A 27 11.78 -5.71 1.98
C LEU A 27 11.53 -5.78 0.48
N LEU A 28 12.37 -6.50 -0.24
CA LEU A 28 12.26 -6.70 -1.69
C LEU A 28 12.20 -8.18 -2.03
N ALA A 29 11.24 -8.55 -2.88
CA ALA A 29 11.19 -9.82 -3.58
C ALA A 29 11.12 -9.55 -5.09
N GLU A 30 12.15 -9.93 -5.82
CA GLU A 30 12.19 -9.76 -7.28
C GLU A 30 11.32 -10.81 -7.98
N ALA A 31 10.80 -10.45 -9.16
CA ALA A 31 10.02 -11.36 -10.00
C ALA A 31 10.82 -12.64 -10.28
N ARG A 32 10.17 -13.81 -10.08
CA ARG A 32 10.87 -15.10 -10.14
C ARG A 32 11.23 -15.53 -11.57
N HIS A 33 10.42 -15.14 -12.53
CA HIS A 33 10.50 -15.68 -13.89
C HIS A 33 10.70 -14.56 -14.92
N GLY A 34 11.94 -14.05 -15.02
CA GLY A 34 12.29 -13.01 -15.99
C GLY A 34 12.06 -11.58 -15.50
N PRO A 35 12.04 -10.59 -16.41
CA PRO A 35 11.80 -9.21 -16.04
C PRO A 35 10.40 -9.02 -15.43
N PRO A 36 10.23 -8.08 -14.49
CA PRO A 36 8.95 -7.90 -13.81
C PRO A 36 7.89 -7.35 -14.78
N ARG A 37 6.67 -7.87 -14.65
CA ARG A 37 5.52 -7.32 -15.37
C ARG A 37 5.14 -5.92 -14.86
N ALA A 38 5.29 -5.71 -13.56
CA ALA A 38 5.14 -4.45 -12.85
C ALA A 38 5.78 -4.57 -11.46
N VAL A 39 5.89 -3.46 -10.75
CA VAL A 39 6.28 -3.45 -9.33
C VAL A 39 5.06 -3.23 -8.45
N VAL A 40 4.88 -4.09 -7.46
CA VAL A 40 3.90 -3.94 -6.38
C VAL A 40 4.58 -3.27 -5.20
N VAL A 41 4.18 -2.05 -4.87
CA VAL A 41 4.68 -1.30 -3.72
C VAL A 41 3.72 -1.49 -2.55
N ALA A 42 4.18 -2.16 -1.49
CA ALA A 42 3.37 -2.46 -0.31
C ALA A 42 3.64 -1.47 0.82
N VAL A 43 2.60 -0.80 1.34
CA VAL A 43 2.69 0.33 2.29
C VAL A 43 1.88 0.04 3.54
N HIS A 44 2.57 -0.18 4.67
CA HIS A 44 1.98 -0.59 5.94
C HIS A 44 1.15 0.48 6.64
N GLY A 45 0.31 0.07 7.59
CA GLY A 45 -0.51 0.95 8.44
C GLY A 45 0.26 1.62 9.58
N GLY A 46 -0.44 2.43 10.38
CA GLY A 46 0.13 3.06 11.56
C GLY A 46 0.61 2.04 12.58
N GLY A 47 1.79 2.28 13.17
CA GLY A 47 2.37 1.42 14.19
C GLY A 47 2.85 0.05 13.70
N MET A 48 3.06 -0.13 12.40
CA MET A 48 3.56 -1.36 11.77
C MET A 48 4.88 -1.12 11.04
N SER A 49 5.39 -2.13 10.35
CA SER A 49 6.57 -2.09 9.49
C SER A 49 6.31 -2.79 8.16
N ALA A 50 7.27 -2.73 7.22
CA ALA A 50 7.22 -3.41 5.91
C ALA A 50 6.91 -4.91 6.03
N GLY A 51 7.34 -5.55 7.10
CA GLY A 51 7.06 -6.96 7.39
C GLY A 51 5.56 -7.30 7.53
N TYR A 52 4.66 -6.29 7.65
CA TYR A 52 3.21 -6.49 7.67
C TYR A 52 2.70 -7.28 6.45
N PHE A 53 3.33 -7.12 5.29
CA PHE A 53 2.98 -7.83 4.06
C PHE A 53 3.77 -9.13 3.85
N HIS A 54 4.66 -9.48 4.79
CA HIS A 54 5.50 -10.66 4.70
C HIS A 54 5.26 -11.65 5.84
N SER A 55 4.01 -12.03 6.07
CA SER A 55 3.67 -13.03 7.08
C SER A 55 4.21 -14.42 6.68
N GLN A 56 5.05 -15.01 7.54
CA GLN A 56 5.65 -16.33 7.37
C GLN A 56 5.05 -17.38 8.32
N VAL A 57 3.97 -17.05 9.05
CA VAL A 57 3.31 -17.98 9.99
C VAL A 57 2.73 -19.21 9.30
N ARG A 58 2.40 -19.08 8.01
CA ARG A 58 1.94 -20.18 7.15
C ARG A 58 2.38 -19.91 5.70
N PRO A 59 2.63 -20.96 4.93
CA PRO A 59 2.92 -20.84 3.50
C PRO A 59 1.80 -20.08 2.77
N GLY A 60 2.18 -19.20 1.85
CA GLY A 60 1.26 -18.50 0.96
C GLY A 60 0.54 -17.27 1.55
N LEU A 61 0.84 -16.86 2.80
CA LEU A 61 0.28 -15.61 3.37
C LEU A 61 1.07 -14.37 3.00
N SER A 62 2.33 -14.50 2.57
CA SER A 62 3.17 -13.37 2.18
C SER A 62 2.76 -12.82 0.80
N LEU A 63 2.47 -11.51 0.74
CA LEU A 63 2.29 -10.80 -0.52
C LEU A 63 3.58 -10.79 -1.34
N LEU A 64 4.75 -10.67 -0.67
CA LEU A 64 6.04 -10.58 -1.35
C LEU A 64 6.33 -11.84 -2.16
N THR A 65 6.23 -13.00 -1.53
CA THR A 65 6.48 -14.28 -2.23
C THR A 65 5.39 -14.57 -3.26
N LEU A 66 4.13 -14.30 -2.95
CA LEU A 66 3.01 -14.52 -3.87
C LEU A 66 3.14 -13.66 -5.13
N GLY A 67 3.47 -12.38 -4.98
CA GLY A 67 3.64 -11.46 -6.11
C GLY A 67 4.84 -11.86 -6.97
N ALA A 68 5.98 -12.22 -6.33
CA ALA A 68 7.17 -12.70 -7.04
C ALA A 68 6.90 -13.96 -7.87
N ASP A 69 6.13 -14.90 -7.31
CA ASP A 69 5.71 -16.13 -8.01
C ASP A 69 4.81 -15.85 -9.23
N LEU A 70 4.05 -14.75 -9.20
CA LEU A 70 3.18 -14.31 -10.29
C LEU A 70 3.86 -13.37 -11.29
N GLY A 71 5.19 -13.16 -11.15
CA GLY A 71 5.99 -12.37 -12.09
C GLY A 71 6.01 -10.86 -11.81
N TYR A 72 5.73 -10.46 -10.57
CA TYR A 72 5.85 -9.08 -10.10
C TYR A 72 7.08 -8.93 -9.20
N THR A 73 7.79 -7.82 -9.30
CA THR A 73 8.67 -7.41 -8.21
C THR A 73 7.81 -6.79 -7.10
N VAL A 74 8.01 -7.19 -5.84
CA VAL A 74 7.25 -6.68 -4.70
C VAL A 74 8.20 -5.98 -3.73
N LEU A 75 7.96 -4.70 -3.51
CA LEU A 75 8.71 -3.80 -2.65
C LEU A 75 7.82 -3.37 -1.48
N ALA A 76 8.06 -3.88 -0.29
CA ALA A 76 7.40 -3.40 0.93
C ALA A 76 8.30 -2.36 1.61
N ILE A 77 7.77 -1.16 1.88
CA ILE A 77 8.54 -0.01 2.40
C ILE A 77 8.08 0.32 3.81
N ASP A 78 9.05 0.56 4.70
CA ASP A 78 8.79 1.27 5.95
C ASP A 78 8.50 2.73 5.63
N ARG A 79 7.33 3.22 6.05
CA ARG A 79 6.92 4.61 5.77
C ARG A 79 7.83 5.62 6.45
N PRO A 80 7.92 6.87 5.96
CA PRO A 80 8.69 7.93 6.62
C PRO A 80 8.38 8.06 8.11
N GLY A 81 9.42 8.09 8.94
CA GLY A 81 9.31 8.07 10.41
C GLY A 81 9.28 6.67 11.03
N TYR A 82 9.36 5.60 10.20
CA TYR A 82 9.47 4.21 10.63
C TYR A 82 10.80 3.60 10.16
N GLY A 83 11.16 2.44 10.71
CA GLY A 83 12.36 1.72 10.33
C GLY A 83 13.62 2.60 10.38
N SER A 84 14.44 2.58 9.34
CA SER A 84 15.70 3.33 9.27
C SER A 84 15.52 4.85 9.27
N SER A 85 14.37 5.36 8.78
CA SER A 85 14.10 6.80 8.77
C SER A 85 13.67 7.37 10.13
N ALA A 86 13.34 6.54 11.12
CA ALA A 86 12.88 7.01 12.44
C ALA A 86 13.90 7.92 13.15
N ALA A 87 15.21 7.61 13.01
CA ALA A 87 16.26 8.44 13.60
C ALA A 87 16.44 9.79 12.87
N TRP A 88 16.11 9.85 11.57
CA TRP A 88 16.18 11.05 10.75
C TRP A 88 14.94 11.92 10.89
N LEU A 89 13.81 11.29 11.22
CA LEU A 89 12.49 11.90 11.35
C LEU A 89 11.91 11.61 12.74
N PRO A 90 12.48 12.11 13.83
CA PRO A 90 12.13 11.71 15.20
C PRO A 90 10.69 12.07 15.59
N ARG A 91 10.07 13.04 14.92
CA ARG A 91 8.66 13.39 15.07
C ARG A 91 7.77 12.81 13.95
N GLY A 92 8.37 12.12 12.97
CA GLY A 92 7.73 11.75 11.73
C GLY A 92 7.53 12.94 10.78
N GLN A 93 6.57 12.80 9.89
CA GLN A 93 6.21 13.80 8.87
C GLN A 93 4.70 13.98 8.80
N THR A 94 4.24 15.14 8.31
CA THR A 94 2.84 15.34 7.88
C THR A 94 2.52 14.42 6.70
N LEU A 95 1.25 14.21 6.40
CA LEU A 95 0.86 13.38 5.25
C LEU A 95 1.40 13.92 3.92
N ALA A 96 1.47 15.23 3.76
CA ALA A 96 2.01 15.86 2.57
C ALA A 96 3.53 15.62 2.44
N ASP A 97 4.29 15.79 3.53
CA ASP A 97 5.72 15.53 3.54
C ASP A 97 6.02 14.03 3.33
N GLN A 98 5.21 13.13 3.94
CA GLN A 98 5.33 11.70 3.67
C GLN A 98 5.11 11.38 2.18
N ALA A 99 4.15 12.03 1.52
CA ALA A 99 3.89 11.81 0.10
C ALA A 99 5.08 12.26 -0.76
N ALA A 100 5.72 13.38 -0.45
CA ALA A 100 6.92 13.85 -1.14
C ALA A 100 8.09 12.85 -0.97
N THR A 101 8.43 12.50 0.29
CA THR A 101 9.47 11.52 0.60
C THR A 101 9.20 10.14 -0.04
N PHE A 102 7.93 9.74 -0.14
CA PHE A 102 7.55 8.50 -0.80
C PHE A 102 7.78 8.56 -2.31
N HIS A 103 7.51 9.69 -2.97
CA HIS A 103 7.83 9.88 -4.38
C HIS A 103 9.32 9.80 -4.63
N ASP A 104 10.15 10.50 -3.83
CA ASP A 104 11.62 10.48 -3.96
C ASP A 104 12.15 9.04 -3.82
N ALA A 105 11.63 8.27 -2.86
CA ALA A 105 11.98 6.86 -2.69
C ALA A 105 11.61 6.00 -3.91
N LEU A 106 10.43 6.21 -4.50
CA LEU A 106 10.00 5.45 -5.68
C LEU A 106 10.80 5.86 -6.93
N GLU A 107 11.16 7.11 -7.09
CA GLU A 107 12.04 7.57 -8.16
C GLU A 107 13.45 6.96 -8.02
N SER A 108 14.02 6.98 -6.82
CA SER A 108 15.31 6.33 -6.51
C SER A 108 15.27 4.82 -6.81
N PHE A 109 14.18 4.14 -6.47
CA PHE A 109 13.99 2.72 -6.81
C PHE A 109 13.93 2.52 -8.33
N ALA A 110 13.11 3.30 -9.04
CA ALA A 110 12.93 3.18 -10.48
C ALA A 110 14.20 3.52 -11.29
N ALA A 111 15.10 4.34 -10.73
CA ALA A 111 16.39 4.65 -11.35
C ALA A 111 17.35 3.44 -11.39
N THR A 112 17.15 2.44 -10.52
CA THR A 112 18.08 1.32 -10.34
C THR A 112 17.45 -0.05 -10.57
N HIS A 113 16.12 -0.13 -10.67
CA HIS A 113 15.38 -1.39 -10.84
C HIS A 113 14.41 -1.29 -12.03
N ASP A 114 14.24 -2.42 -12.73
CA ASP A 114 13.21 -2.53 -13.76
C ASP A 114 11.81 -2.50 -13.11
N THR A 115 10.96 -1.59 -13.58
CA THR A 115 9.59 -1.44 -13.08
C THR A 115 8.53 -2.05 -13.99
N GLY A 116 8.92 -2.64 -15.11
CA GLY A 116 7.99 -3.22 -16.09
C GLY A 116 7.00 -2.18 -16.60
N ALA A 117 5.70 -2.48 -16.49
CA ALA A 117 4.65 -1.55 -16.90
C ALA A 117 4.49 -0.34 -15.96
N GLY A 118 5.04 -0.35 -14.74
CA GLY A 118 4.94 0.73 -13.76
C GLY A 118 4.71 0.22 -12.34
N LEU A 119 4.17 1.08 -11.49
CA LEU A 119 4.02 0.85 -10.06
C LEU A 119 2.55 0.64 -9.69
N PHE A 120 2.26 -0.37 -8.88
CA PHE A 120 0.93 -0.62 -8.30
C PHE A 120 1.05 -0.62 -6.78
N VAL A 121 0.24 0.18 -6.09
CA VAL A 121 0.37 0.33 -4.64
C VAL A 121 -0.66 -0.53 -3.92
N VAL A 122 -0.19 -1.39 -3.02
CA VAL A 122 -1.03 -2.13 -2.05
C VAL A 122 -0.81 -1.52 -0.67
N ALA A 123 -1.80 -0.83 -0.14
CA ALA A 123 -1.67 -0.04 1.07
C ALA A 123 -2.67 -0.45 2.15
N HIS A 124 -2.26 -0.33 3.42
CA HIS A 124 -3.10 -0.64 4.55
C HIS A 124 -3.29 0.57 5.48
N SER A 125 -4.53 0.87 5.87
CA SER A 125 -4.87 1.84 6.92
C SER A 125 -4.18 3.22 6.67
N ASN A 126 -3.32 3.71 7.57
CA ASN A 126 -2.58 4.96 7.36
C ASN A 126 -1.67 4.93 6.11
N GLY A 127 -1.18 3.76 5.69
CA GLY A 127 -0.52 3.60 4.40
C GLY A 127 -1.43 3.92 3.22
N GLY A 128 -2.74 3.64 3.34
CA GLY A 128 -3.74 4.02 2.34
C GLY A 128 -3.93 5.53 2.23
N LYS A 129 -3.81 6.27 3.35
CA LYS A 129 -3.81 7.74 3.32
C LYS A 129 -2.62 8.26 2.53
N LEU A 130 -1.43 7.71 2.80
CA LEU A 130 -0.21 8.03 2.07
C LEU A 130 -0.34 7.71 0.57
N ALA A 131 -0.85 6.52 0.22
CA ALA A 131 -1.05 6.12 -1.17
C ALA A 131 -1.99 7.07 -1.93
N LEU A 132 -3.10 7.51 -1.29
CA LEU A 132 -4.02 8.48 -1.89
C LEU A 132 -3.39 9.87 -2.01
N ALA A 133 -2.64 10.33 -0.99
CA ALA A 133 -1.96 11.63 -1.05
C ALA A 133 -0.88 11.64 -2.15
N ALA A 134 -0.09 10.58 -2.25
CA ALA A 134 0.91 10.43 -3.30
C ALA A 134 0.26 10.38 -4.70
N ALA A 135 -0.83 9.61 -4.88
CA ALA A 135 -1.55 9.55 -6.15
C ALA A 135 -2.23 10.87 -6.54
N ALA A 136 -2.59 11.70 -5.57
CA ALA A 136 -3.14 13.04 -5.81
C ALA A 136 -2.10 14.03 -6.39
N GLU A 137 -0.81 13.83 -6.10
CA GLU A 137 0.31 14.64 -6.59
C GLU A 137 1.01 14.01 -7.81
N GLU A 138 0.66 12.77 -8.16
CA GLU A 138 1.29 12.02 -9.26
C GLU A 138 1.00 12.67 -10.63
N ARG A 139 2.04 12.89 -11.43
CA ARG A 139 1.93 13.54 -12.74
C ARG A 139 2.57 12.74 -13.88
N GLY A 140 3.36 11.72 -13.56
CA GLY A 140 4.15 10.94 -14.53
C GLY A 140 3.38 9.81 -15.22
N GLY A 141 2.18 9.44 -14.75
CA GLY A 141 1.43 8.28 -15.26
C GLY A 141 2.12 6.95 -14.97
N THR A 142 2.96 6.90 -13.94
CA THR A 142 3.69 5.70 -13.53
C THR A 142 2.88 4.80 -12.62
N LEU A 143 1.88 5.35 -11.90
CA LEU A 143 0.98 4.59 -11.05
C LEU A 143 -0.11 3.89 -11.87
N LEU A 144 -0.11 2.56 -11.81
CA LEU A 144 -1.07 1.69 -12.49
C LEU A 144 -2.43 1.64 -11.77
N GLY A 145 -2.39 1.61 -10.43
CA GLY A 145 -3.56 1.51 -9.57
C GLY A 145 -3.20 1.49 -8.10
N LEU A 146 -4.23 1.64 -7.24
CA LEU A 146 -4.12 1.55 -5.80
C LEU A 146 -5.08 0.49 -5.27
N ASP A 147 -4.59 -0.44 -4.45
CA ASP A 147 -5.41 -1.33 -3.62
C ASP A 147 -5.26 -0.92 -2.16
N ILE A 148 -6.33 -0.47 -1.54
CA ILE A 148 -6.33 0.11 -0.20
C ILE A 148 -7.22 -0.71 0.72
N SER A 149 -6.66 -1.26 1.79
CA SER A 149 -7.40 -1.99 2.81
C SER A 149 -7.50 -1.23 4.12
N GLY A 150 -8.61 -1.42 4.85
CA GLY A 150 -8.79 -0.88 6.19
C GLY A 150 -8.76 0.65 6.26
N LEU A 151 -9.27 1.34 5.24
CA LEU A 151 -9.36 2.80 5.20
C LEU A 151 -10.71 3.24 4.62
N GLY A 152 -11.40 4.12 5.36
CA GLY A 152 -12.60 4.81 4.93
C GLY A 152 -12.45 6.33 5.07
N CYS A 153 -13.52 7.06 4.76
CA CYS A 153 -13.61 8.50 4.95
C CYS A 153 -14.44 8.91 6.19
N ARG A 154 -15.20 7.97 6.78
CA ARG A 154 -16.04 8.19 7.97
C ARG A 154 -15.60 7.25 9.10
N LEU A 155 -15.25 7.83 10.24
CA LEU A 155 -14.85 7.06 11.42
C LEU A 155 -16.05 6.31 12.02
N ALA A 156 -15.84 5.05 12.43
CA ALA A 156 -16.76 4.26 13.25
C ALA A 156 -16.55 4.50 14.75
N VAL A 157 -15.49 5.24 15.10
CA VAL A 157 -15.09 5.57 16.48
C VAL A 157 -15.04 7.09 16.68
N ARG A 158 -15.05 7.52 17.93
CA ARG A 158 -14.80 8.95 18.25
C ARG A 158 -13.31 9.27 17.99
N ARG A 159 -13.02 10.54 17.71
CA ARG A 159 -11.63 10.98 17.42
C ARG A 159 -10.66 10.73 18.57
N ASP A 160 -11.12 10.84 19.81
CA ASP A 160 -10.33 10.59 21.02
C ASP A 160 -10.00 9.11 21.26
N GLN A 161 -10.62 8.20 20.50
CA GLN A 161 -10.36 6.76 20.55
C GLN A 161 -9.35 6.30 19.49
N LEU A 162 -8.88 7.20 18.61
CA LEU A 162 -7.88 6.87 17.60
C LEU A 162 -6.52 6.57 18.25
N PRO A 163 -5.73 5.63 17.69
CA PRO A 163 -4.40 5.33 18.18
C PRO A 163 -3.46 6.54 18.09
N GLY A 164 -2.51 6.64 19.02
CA GLY A 164 -1.41 7.58 18.95
C GLY A 164 -1.56 8.85 19.78
N LEU A 165 -2.77 9.37 20.05
CA LEU A 165 -2.96 10.59 20.85
C LEU A 165 -3.00 10.32 22.37
N ASN A 166 -3.55 9.18 22.78
CA ASN A 166 -3.73 8.81 24.20
C ASN A 166 -3.27 7.36 24.49
N GLY A 167 -2.26 6.86 23.77
CA GLY A 167 -1.76 5.50 23.88
C GLY A 167 -2.08 4.63 22.66
N HIS A 168 -2.04 3.32 22.84
CA HIS A 168 -2.15 2.36 21.72
C HIS A 168 -3.59 2.18 21.19
N GLY A 169 -4.56 2.93 21.68
CA GLY A 169 -5.97 2.70 21.37
C GLY A 169 -6.45 1.34 21.88
N ASP A 170 -7.69 0.97 21.52
CA ASP A 170 -8.18 -0.38 21.78
C ASP A 170 -7.58 -1.34 20.74
N TRP A 171 -6.50 -2.04 21.10
CA TRP A 171 -5.82 -3.00 20.23
C TRP A 171 -6.76 -4.08 19.66
N ARG A 172 -7.87 -4.39 20.35
CA ARG A 172 -8.88 -5.34 19.89
C ARG A 172 -9.52 -4.90 18.57
N ARG A 173 -9.62 -3.60 18.33
CA ARG A 173 -10.17 -3.05 17.10
C ARG A 173 -9.29 -3.31 15.88
N HIS A 174 -7.96 -3.45 16.08
CA HIS A 174 -7.03 -3.82 15.02
C HIS A 174 -7.15 -5.29 14.61
N TRP A 175 -7.60 -6.14 15.52
CA TRP A 175 -7.60 -7.57 15.31
C TRP A 175 -9.01 -8.14 15.08
N GLY A 176 -10.01 -7.66 15.79
CA GLY A 176 -11.32 -8.31 15.84
C GLY A 176 -11.22 -9.65 16.56
N SER A 177 -11.92 -10.68 16.07
CA SER A 177 -11.88 -12.02 16.66
C SER A 177 -10.54 -12.71 16.41
N LEU A 178 -9.92 -13.24 17.47
CA LEU A 178 -8.61 -13.92 17.39
C LEU A 178 -8.61 -15.15 16.47
N ARG A 179 -9.77 -15.79 16.27
CA ARG A 179 -9.94 -16.94 15.36
C ARG A 179 -9.63 -16.61 13.88
N LEU A 180 -9.65 -15.34 13.53
CA LEU A 180 -9.35 -14.85 12.17
C LEU A 180 -7.87 -14.93 11.82
N TYR A 181 -7.03 -15.23 12.80
CA TYR A 181 -5.58 -15.22 12.66
C TYR A 181 -4.96 -16.57 12.99
N PRO A 182 -3.86 -16.97 12.33
CA PRO A 182 -3.06 -18.09 12.77
C PRO A 182 -2.57 -17.87 14.20
N PRO A 183 -2.48 -18.91 15.07
CA PRO A 183 -2.03 -18.74 16.46
C PRO A 183 -0.68 -18.04 16.61
N ASP A 184 0.24 -18.27 15.67
CA ASP A 184 1.59 -17.68 15.68
C ASP A 184 1.62 -16.22 15.16
N ALA A 185 0.54 -15.72 14.56
CA ALA A 185 0.48 -14.37 14.01
C ALA A 185 0.74 -13.29 15.09
N PHE A 186 0.24 -13.52 16.30
CA PHE A 186 0.43 -12.59 17.42
C PHE A 186 1.86 -12.59 17.94
N ARG A 187 2.54 -13.74 17.95
CA ARG A 187 3.94 -13.85 18.34
C ARG A 187 4.86 -13.16 17.33
N GLN A 188 4.67 -13.44 16.04
CA GLN A 188 5.41 -12.79 14.97
C GLN A 188 5.03 -11.31 14.83
N GLY A 189 3.77 -10.96 15.03
CA GLY A 189 3.28 -9.59 14.96
C GLY A 189 3.94 -8.62 15.93
N ARG A 190 4.51 -9.11 17.04
CA ARG A 190 5.26 -8.26 18.00
C ARG A 190 6.46 -7.57 17.37
N HIS A 191 7.14 -8.23 16.42
CA HIS A 191 8.30 -7.68 15.72
C HIS A 191 7.93 -6.67 14.64
N LEU A 192 6.62 -6.59 14.27
CA LEU A 192 6.10 -5.66 13.28
C LEU A 192 5.66 -4.34 13.90
N ILE A 193 5.50 -4.30 15.23
CA ILE A 193 4.96 -3.14 15.95
C ILE A 193 6.06 -2.09 16.13
N SER A 194 5.74 -0.87 15.70
CA SER A 194 6.56 0.33 15.88
C SER A 194 5.73 1.44 16.53
N PRO A 195 6.34 2.37 17.25
CA PRO A 195 5.64 3.58 17.70
C PRO A 195 5.06 4.34 16.50
N VAL A 196 3.85 4.89 16.66
CA VAL A 196 3.29 5.82 15.66
C VAL A 196 4.01 7.17 15.82
N PRO A 197 4.59 7.75 14.75
CA PRO A 197 5.22 9.05 14.83
C PRO A 197 4.27 10.16 15.27
N GLU A 198 4.80 11.14 16.00
CA GLU A 198 4.00 12.21 16.64
C GLU A 198 3.13 12.98 15.64
N LEU A 199 3.71 13.46 14.53
CA LEU A 199 2.98 14.24 13.52
C LEU A 199 1.89 13.42 12.84
N GLU A 200 2.12 12.14 12.55
CA GLU A 200 1.11 11.24 12.02
C GLU A 200 -0.06 11.07 13.00
N ALA A 201 0.24 10.87 14.29
CA ALA A 201 -0.79 10.73 15.32
C ALA A 201 -1.62 12.00 15.48
N GLN A 202 -1.00 13.18 15.45
CA GLN A 202 -1.67 14.48 15.54
C GLN A 202 -2.57 14.76 14.33
N GLU A 203 -2.15 14.38 13.12
CA GLU A 203 -2.88 14.64 11.88
C GLU A 203 -4.00 13.62 11.64
N GLY A 204 -3.83 12.39 12.14
CA GLY A 204 -4.75 11.27 11.89
C GLY A 204 -6.24 11.59 12.07
N PRO A 205 -6.66 12.29 13.14
CA PRO A 205 -8.07 12.68 13.35
C PRO A 205 -8.62 13.66 12.32
N SER A 206 -7.77 14.31 11.54
CA SER A 206 -8.15 15.27 10.49
C SER A 206 -8.51 14.61 9.16
N TRP A 207 -8.18 13.33 8.98
CA TRP A 207 -8.40 12.59 7.73
C TRP A 207 -9.81 12.75 7.13
N PRO A 208 -10.93 12.63 7.86
CA PRO A 208 -12.26 12.81 7.26
C PRO A 208 -12.48 14.19 6.62
N ARG A 209 -11.73 15.21 7.06
CA ARG A 209 -11.78 16.56 6.48
C ARG A 209 -10.83 16.73 5.30
N MET A 210 -9.68 16.03 5.33
CA MET A 210 -8.66 16.10 4.28
C MET A 210 -9.05 15.25 3.06
N TYR A 211 -9.73 14.13 3.28
CA TYR A 211 -10.05 13.14 2.26
C TYR A 211 -10.70 13.73 1.00
N PRO A 212 -11.76 14.56 1.06
CA PRO A 212 -12.41 15.04 -0.15
C PRO A 212 -11.48 15.84 -1.07
N ASP A 213 -10.56 16.64 -0.52
CA ASP A 213 -9.64 17.45 -1.30
C ASP A 213 -8.52 16.63 -1.94
N ILE A 214 -8.06 15.57 -1.27
CA ILE A 214 -7.13 14.60 -1.82
C ILE A 214 -7.83 13.78 -2.92
N ALA A 215 -9.00 13.23 -2.64
CA ALA A 215 -9.75 12.34 -3.53
C ALA A 215 -10.07 12.98 -4.88
N ARG A 216 -10.41 14.27 -4.92
CA ARG A 216 -10.68 15.02 -6.17
C ARG A 216 -9.49 15.08 -7.12
N ARG A 217 -8.28 14.86 -6.61
CA ARG A 217 -7.03 14.89 -7.40
C ARG A 217 -6.54 13.50 -7.80
N VAL A 218 -7.04 12.43 -7.16
CA VAL A 218 -6.68 11.05 -7.51
C VAL A 218 -7.26 10.67 -8.87
N ARG A 219 -6.39 10.42 -9.84
CA ARG A 219 -6.75 10.04 -11.20
C ARG A 219 -6.39 8.59 -11.56
N THR A 220 -5.84 7.89 -10.61
CA THR A 220 -5.42 6.49 -10.70
C THR A 220 -6.59 5.58 -10.32
N PRO A 221 -6.80 4.41 -10.96
CA PRO A 221 -7.78 3.43 -10.54
C PRO A 221 -7.60 3.04 -9.07
N VAL A 222 -8.68 2.93 -8.30
CA VAL A 222 -8.62 2.61 -6.86
C VAL A 222 -9.57 1.48 -6.53
N ARG A 223 -9.10 0.51 -5.74
CA ARG A 223 -9.91 -0.48 -5.07
C ARG A 223 -9.77 -0.32 -3.56
N PHE A 224 -10.90 -0.26 -2.84
CA PHE A 224 -10.96 -0.30 -1.38
C PHE A 224 -11.44 -1.66 -0.92
N THR A 225 -10.84 -2.17 0.17
CA THR A 225 -11.26 -3.41 0.80
C THR A 225 -11.51 -3.19 2.29
N PHE A 226 -12.74 -3.44 2.73
CA PHE A 226 -13.10 -3.46 4.15
C PHE A 226 -13.12 -4.91 4.65
N ALA A 227 -12.55 -5.12 5.84
CA ALA A 227 -12.67 -6.39 6.52
C ALA A 227 -14.08 -6.58 7.07
N GLU A 228 -14.56 -7.85 7.19
CA GLU A 228 -15.83 -8.15 7.83
C GLU A 228 -15.95 -7.58 9.24
N GLN A 229 -14.85 -7.62 10.01
CA GLN A 229 -14.78 -7.07 11.37
C GLN A 229 -13.99 -5.74 11.42
N GLU A 230 -14.20 -4.86 10.42
CA GLU A 230 -13.67 -3.50 10.45
C GLU A 230 -14.34 -2.68 11.55
N GLN A 231 -13.54 -2.07 12.42
CA GLN A 231 -14.05 -1.32 13.58
C GLN A 231 -13.59 0.13 13.66
N TRP A 232 -12.70 0.55 12.76
CA TRP A 232 -12.21 1.93 12.71
C TRP A 232 -13.02 2.80 11.76
N TRP A 233 -13.55 2.22 10.68
CA TRP A 233 -14.19 2.91 9.58
C TRP A 233 -15.61 2.40 9.36
N ARG A 234 -16.55 3.32 9.13
CA ARG A 234 -17.88 2.95 8.61
C ARG A 234 -17.75 2.53 7.15
N PHE A 235 -18.48 1.47 6.79
CA PHE A 235 -18.56 0.92 5.42
C PHE A 235 -19.98 0.52 5.03
N ASP A 236 -20.98 1.11 5.71
CA ASP A 236 -22.37 1.08 5.26
C ASP A 236 -22.54 1.85 3.94
N ASP A 237 -23.69 1.69 3.27
CA ASP A 237 -23.94 2.27 1.95
C ASP A 237 -23.71 3.79 1.91
N GLU A 238 -24.09 4.51 2.97
CA GLU A 238 -23.87 5.94 3.06
C GLU A 238 -22.38 6.31 3.15
N ALA A 239 -21.62 5.57 3.94
CA ALA A 239 -20.17 5.76 4.07
C ALA A 239 -19.42 5.39 2.79
N VAL A 240 -19.84 4.33 2.10
CA VAL A 240 -19.30 3.91 0.80
C VAL A 240 -19.63 4.94 -0.28
N ALA A 241 -20.84 5.49 -0.31
CA ALA A 241 -21.20 6.57 -1.23
C ALA A 241 -20.33 7.81 -1.00
N ALA A 242 -20.15 8.24 0.25
CA ALA A 242 -19.29 9.35 0.62
C ALA A 242 -17.79 9.12 0.31
N LEU A 243 -17.35 7.86 0.33
CA LEU A 243 -15.99 7.47 -0.08
C LEU A 243 -15.80 7.59 -1.60
N ARG A 244 -16.80 7.22 -2.38
CA ARG A 244 -16.73 7.20 -3.86
C ARG A 244 -16.92 8.58 -4.48
N GLU A 245 -17.85 9.37 -3.95
CA GLU A 245 -18.33 10.61 -4.55
C GLU A 245 -17.21 11.61 -4.92
N PRO A 246 -16.22 11.91 -4.06
CA PRO A 246 -15.20 12.91 -4.40
C PRO A 246 -14.07 12.37 -5.31
N LEU A 247 -13.98 11.06 -5.56
CA LEU A 247 -12.88 10.47 -6.32
C LEU A 247 -12.98 10.79 -7.81
N ALA A 248 -11.91 11.37 -8.36
CA ALA A 248 -11.75 11.59 -9.81
C ALA A 248 -11.15 10.37 -10.54
N ALA A 249 -10.99 9.26 -9.85
CA ALA A 249 -10.42 8.02 -10.37
C ALA A 249 -11.30 7.42 -11.48
N PRO A 250 -10.72 6.90 -12.57
CA PRO A 250 -11.49 6.35 -13.70
C PRO A 250 -12.22 5.04 -13.36
N LYS A 251 -11.75 4.33 -12.32
CA LYS A 251 -12.37 3.11 -11.80
C LYS A 251 -12.26 3.10 -10.27
N VAL A 252 -13.40 2.96 -9.59
CA VAL A 252 -13.45 2.84 -8.13
C VAL A 252 -14.22 1.58 -7.78
N LEU A 253 -13.53 0.62 -7.16
CA LEU A 253 -14.11 -0.59 -6.61
C LEU A 253 -14.15 -0.49 -5.09
N VAL A 254 -15.21 -1.01 -4.47
CA VAL A 254 -15.26 -1.22 -3.02
C VAL A 254 -15.66 -2.67 -2.80
N ASP A 255 -14.81 -3.41 -2.11
CA ASP A 255 -14.95 -4.83 -1.82
C ASP A 255 -15.01 -5.07 -0.33
N HIS A 256 -15.56 -6.21 0.03
CA HIS A 256 -15.69 -6.67 1.39
C HIS A 256 -14.97 -8.02 1.54
N GLN A 257 -14.04 -8.13 2.50
CA GLN A 257 -13.31 -9.35 2.76
C GLN A 257 -13.91 -10.11 3.93
N PRO A 258 -14.62 -11.23 3.66
CA PRO A 258 -15.12 -12.10 4.72
C PRO A 258 -13.97 -12.72 5.53
N ASP A 259 -14.29 -13.18 6.74
CA ASP A 259 -13.37 -13.84 7.66
C ASP A 259 -12.07 -13.04 7.92
N ALA A 260 -12.17 -11.73 7.98
CA ALA A 260 -11.05 -10.82 8.20
C ALA A 260 -11.33 -9.80 9.30
N GLY A 261 -10.32 -9.49 10.10
CA GLY A 261 -10.24 -8.30 10.94
C GLY A 261 -9.45 -7.20 10.23
N HIS A 262 -9.32 -6.04 10.87
CA HIS A 262 -8.63 -4.87 10.28
C HIS A 262 -7.25 -5.20 9.71
N ASN A 263 -6.45 -6.01 10.41
CA ASN A 263 -5.11 -6.45 9.96
C ASN A 263 -5.20 -7.61 8.95
N LEU A 264 -5.75 -7.35 7.74
CA LEU A 264 -6.07 -8.36 6.74
C LEU A 264 -4.87 -9.22 6.34
N SER A 265 -3.69 -8.60 6.13
CA SER A 265 -2.48 -9.31 5.64
C SER A 265 -1.83 -10.24 6.67
N LEU A 266 -2.29 -10.21 7.93
CA LEU A 266 -1.81 -11.09 9.00
C LEU A 266 -2.77 -12.25 9.32
N GLY A 267 -3.99 -12.21 8.77
CA GLY A 267 -5.05 -13.19 9.01
C GLY A 267 -5.05 -14.37 8.03
N TRP A 268 -5.96 -15.33 8.27
CA TRP A 268 -6.18 -16.45 7.37
C TRP A 268 -6.63 -16.00 5.98
N ALA A 269 -7.38 -14.89 5.89
CA ALA A 269 -7.86 -14.31 4.65
C ALA A 269 -6.77 -13.59 3.83
N ALA A 270 -5.53 -13.46 4.36
CA ALA A 270 -4.45 -12.70 3.72
C ALA A 270 -4.21 -13.13 2.26
N ARG A 271 -4.09 -14.45 2.01
CA ARG A 271 -3.89 -14.95 0.64
C ARG A 271 -5.02 -14.57 -0.30
N THR A 272 -6.26 -14.69 0.13
CA THR A 272 -7.44 -14.34 -0.69
C THR A 272 -7.45 -12.84 -0.99
N TYR A 273 -7.18 -12.01 0.02
CA TYR A 273 -7.06 -10.57 -0.14
C TYR A 273 -5.94 -10.19 -1.13
N HIS A 274 -4.75 -10.77 -0.96
CA HIS A 274 -3.60 -10.49 -1.84
C HIS A 274 -3.86 -10.90 -3.29
N LEU A 275 -4.51 -12.06 -3.52
CA LEU A 275 -4.90 -12.49 -4.87
C LEU A 275 -5.92 -11.53 -5.51
N LYS A 276 -6.86 -11.00 -4.73
CA LYS A 276 -7.82 -9.99 -5.23
C LYS A 276 -7.10 -8.68 -5.58
N ALA A 277 -6.12 -8.25 -4.76
CA ALA A 277 -5.32 -7.06 -5.04
C ALA A 277 -4.49 -7.22 -6.33
N LEU A 278 -3.84 -8.38 -6.50
CA LEU A 278 -3.09 -8.69 -7.72
C LEU A 278 -4.01 -8.88 -8.94
N GLY A 279 -5.22 -9.42 -8.75
CA GLY A 279 -6.25 -9.47 -9.80
C GLY A 279 -6.68 -8.07 -10.25
N PHE A 280 -6.78 -7.11 -9.32
CA PHE A 280 -7.05 -5.73 -9.69
C PHE A 280 -5.88 -5.06 -10.42
N LEU A 281 -4.63 -5.41 -10.08
CA LEU A 281 -3.46 -5.02 -10.87
C LEU A 281 -3.56 -5.54 -12.33
N GLU A 282 -3.97 -6.81 -12.53
CA GLU A 282 -4.20 -7.35 -13.87
C GLU A 282 -5.24 -6.55 -14.66
N ASP A 283 -6.35 -6.17 -14.01
CA ASP A 283 -7.35 -5.28 -14.62
C ASP A 283 -6.76 -3.92 -15.05
N CYS A 284 -5.87 -3.36 -14.23
CA CYS A 284 -5.20 -2.09 -14.53
C CYS A 284 -4.23 -2.22 -15.71
N LEU A 285 -3.48 -3.32 -15.78
CA LEU A 285 -2.58 -3.63 -16.90
C LEU A 285 -3.35 -3.78 -18.21
N LEU A 286 -4.44 -4.56 -18.19
CA LEU A 286 -5.30 -4.73 -19.38
C LEU A 286 -5.90 -3.41 -19.86
N ALA A 287 -6.33 -2.55 -18.93
CA ALA A 287 -6.88 -1.24 -19.29
C ALA A 287 -5.83 -0.32 -19.90
N ARG A 288 -4.59 -0.39 -19.43
CA ARG A 288 -3.46 0.37 -19.97
C ARG A 288 -3.09 -0.09 -21.38
N ASP A 289 -3.05 -1.39 -21.63
CA ASP A 289 -2.73 -1.96 -22.94
C ASP A 289 -3.82 -1.67 -23.98
N ALA A 290 -5.08 -1.59 -23.53
CA ALA A 290 -6.23 -1.26 -24.39
C ALA A 290 -6.34 0.23 -24.70
N ALA A 291 -5.65 1.11 -23.95
CA ALA A 291 -5.65 2.55 -24.23
C ALA A 291 -4.93 2.81 -25.56
N PRO A 292 -5.53 3.58 -26.51
CA PRO A 292 -4.85 3.89 -27.77
C PRO A 292 -3.53 4.59 -27.46
N ALA A 293 -2.42 4.05 -28.02
CA ALA A 293 -1.11 4.64 -27.87
C ALA A 293 -1.17 6.13 -28.24
N HIS A 294 -0.96 7.01 -27.27
CA HIS A 294 -0.82 8.43 -27.55
C HIS A 294 0.26 8.57 -28.64
N PRO A 295 -0.03 9.24 -29.80
CA PRO A 295 0.99 9.43 -30.82
C PRO A 295 2.15 10.18 -30.15
N ARG A 296 3.29 9.49 -30.01
CA ARG A 296 4.54 10.14 -29.62
C ARG A 296 4.72 11.29 -30.59
N LEU A 297 4.74 12.51 -30.11
CA LEU A 297 5.12 13.69 -30.89
C LEU A 297 6.44 13.35 -31.56
N ARG A 298 6.39 13.05 -32.88
CA ARG A 298 7.61 12.90 -33.68
C ARG A 298 8.42 14.17 -33.49
N GLN A 299 9.59 14.06 -32.89
CA GLN A 299 10.58 15.13 -32.91
C GLN A 299 10.75 15.50 -34.39
N ARG A 300 10.41 16.74 -34.74
CA ARG A 300 10.66 17.27 -36.06
C ARG A 300 12.18 17.28 -36.24
N GLU A 301 12.66 16.50 -37.20
CA GLU A 301 14.05 16.66 -37.67
C GLU A 301 14.26 18.11 -38.10
N PRO A 302 15.41 18.71 -37.75
CA PRO A 302 15.74 20.06 -38.20
C PRO A 302 15.86 20.05 -39.72
N ILE A 303 15.08 20.91 -40.40
CA ILE A 303 15.19 21.17 -41.83
C ILE A 303 16.62 21.70 -42.06
N ALA A 304 17.45 20.93 -42.80
CA ALA A 304 18.71 21.37 -43.26
C ALA A 304 18.50 22.60 -44.19
N ALA A 305 19.04 23.73 -43.79
CA ALA A 305 19.09 24.94 -44.65
C ALA A 305 20.06 24.70 -45.80
N SER A 306 19.56 24.81 -47.00
CA SER A 306 20.34 24.88 -48.25
C SER A 306 20.94 26.27 -48.44
#